data_9737896e304dfc3fd16b904546667ba6
#
_entry.id   9737896e304dfc3fd16b904546667ba6
#
_cell.length_a   1.000
_cell.length_b   1.000
_cell.length_c   1.000
_cell.angle_alpha   90.00
_cell.angle_beta   90.00
_cell.angle_gamma   90.00
#
_symmetry.space_group_name_H-M   'P 1'
#
loop_
_entity.id
_entity.type
_entity.pdbx_description
1 polymer ?
#
loop_
_entity_poly.entity_id
_entity_poly.type
_entity_poly.pdbx_seq_one_letter_code
_entity_poly.pdbx_strand_id
1 'polypeptide(L)'
;MRLLVLGGTRFAGRAVVEAALGRGWDVTVFHRGQQEPPAGVRSLHGDRTAPDGLAALAEGEWDAVVDTWSAAPRAVQDAARLLRGRVGRYVYVSSCSVYEWAPPAGYGEDAPVVEGAEAGAEQTDYARDKRGGELAAVEEFGADHSVLVRSGLILGPYENVGRLPWWLGRIERGGPVLAPGPRDLPLQYVDVRDLAEWILGAVEQELSGPYSLISPQGHATMGELLDACAATVGGSAELRWTDPDVILDAGIEPWTQLPVWVPPGSDMHDALHAADVSRAVATGLRCRPVTETVADTWAWLQDIGGTAPIGAERAAKGLDPEVEAKVLAASAEGVPGTTP
;
A
#
# COMPACT_ATOMS: atom_id res chain seq x y z
N MET A 1 2.32 24.84 7.18
CA MET A 1 2.51 23.90 8.30
C MET A 1 3.92 23.33 8.24
N ARG A 2 4.48 22.95 9.41
CA ARG A 2 5.79 22.27 9.52
C ARG A 2 5.52 20.77 9.70
N LEU A 3 5.94 19.96 8.73
CA LEU A 3 5.71 18.51 8.72
C LEU A 3 7.04 17.76 8.89
N LEU A 4 7.07 16.79 9.80
CA LEU A 4 8.13 15.80 9.88
C LEU A 4 7.64 14.49 9.24
N VAL A 5 8.44 13.91 8.32
CA VAL A 5 8.17 12.58 7.76
C VAL A 5 9.29 11.63 8.15
N LEU A 6 8.94 10.59 8.93
CA LEU A 6 9.85 9.51 9.29
C LEU A 6 9.78 8.43 8.20
N GLY A 7 10.76 8.46 7.26
CA GLY A 7 10.83 7.53 6.12
C GLY A 7 10.32 8.07 4.78
N GLY A 8 10.46 9.35 4.49
CA GLY A 8 9.92 10.06 3.31
C GLY A 8 10.63 9.83 1.96
N THR A 9 11.46 8.79 1.80
CA THR A 9 12.26 8.59 0.57
C THR A 9 11.69 7.57 -0.40
N ARG A 10 10.70 6.77 0.02
CA ARG A 10 10.12 5.68 -0.77
C ARG A 10 8.59 5.67 -0.66
N PHE A 11 7.93 5.21 -1.71
CA PHE A 11 6.50 4.90 -1.83
C PHE A 11 5.59 5.84 -1.03
N ALA A 12 4.82 5.34 -0.04
CA ALA A 12 3.86 6.14 0.72
C ALA A 12 4.50 7.38 1.38
N GLY A 13 5.68 7.23 1.99
CA GLY A 13 6.38 8.36 2.60
C GLY A 13 6.79 9.42 1.58
N ARG A 14 7.27 9.00 0.40
CA ARG A 14 7.62 9.91 -0.69
C ARG A 14 6.39 10.67 -1.21
N ALA A 15 5.28 9.97 -1.42
CA ALA A 15 4.02 10.59 -1.85
C ALA A 15 3.53 11.66 -0.85
N VAL A 16 3.63 11.37 0.46
CA VAL A 16 3.30 12.35 1.51
C VAL A 16 4.20 13.58 1.43
N VAL A 17 5.51 13.39 1.23
CA VAL A 17 6.46 14.51 1.07
C VAL A 17 6.11 15.36 -0.14
N GLU A 18 5.89 14.74 -1.30
CA GLU A 18 5.56 15.45 -2.54
C GLU A 18 4.23 16.21 -2.43
N ALA A 19 3.20 15.59 -1.86
CA ALA A 19 1.91 16.24 -1.61
C ALA A 19 2.02 17.43 -0.64
N ALA A 20 2.82 17.29 0.43
CA ALA A 20 3.06 18.37 1.40
C ALA A 20 3.82 19.54 0.79
N LEU A 21 4.85 19.27 -0.01
CA LEU A 21 5.56 20.30 -0.78
C LEU A 21 4.63 21.03 -1.77
N GLY A 22 3.74 20.27 -2.45
CA GLY A 22 2.72 20.84 -3.34
C GLY A 22 1.74 21.79 -2.63
N ARG A 23 1.52 21.60 -1.33
CA ARG A 23 0.74 22.50 -0.46
C ARG A 23 1.54 23.68 0.09
N GLY A 24 2.84 23.77 -0.21
CA GLY A 24 3.73 24.81 0.30
C GLY A 24 4.09 24.62 1.78
N TRP A 25 4.03 23.39 2.31
CA TRP A 25 4.43 23.12 3.69
C TRP A 25 5.96 23.08 3.84
N ASP A 26 6.45 23.40 5.03
CA ASP A 26 7.85 23.21 5.41
C ASP A 26 8.06 21.76 5.82
N VAL A 27 8.74 20.97 4.98
CA VAL A 27 8.87 19.53 5.13
C VAL A 27 10.28 19.16 5.58
N THR A 28 10.34 18.46 6.70
CA THR A 28 11.55 17.78 7.20
C THR A 28 11.42 16.29 6.99
N VAL A 29 12.42 15.65 6.40
CA VAL A 29 12.46 14.19 6.21
C VAL A 29 13.58 13.60 7.06
N PHE A 30 13.22 12.63 7.91
CA PHE A 30 14.20 11.82 8.65
C PHE A 30 14.38 10.46 7.98
N HIS A 31 15.62 10.15 7.57
CA HIS A 31 15.94 8.95 6.80
C HIS A 31 17.39 8.47 7.00
N ARG A 32 17.70 7.25 6.54
CA ARG A 32 19.02 6.63 6.70
C ARG A 32 20.09 7.11 5.69
N GLY A 33 19.77 8.01 4.80
CA GLY A 33 20.69 8.49 3.76
C GLY A 33 20.94 7.51 2.60
N GLN A 34 20.18 6.42 2.50
CA GLN A 34 20.35 5.42 1.43
C GLN A 34 19.70 5.83 0.10
N GLN A 35 18.77 6.76 0.14
CA GLN A 35 18.07 7.31 -1.02
C GLN A 35 17.79 8.79 -0.78
N GLU A 36 17.89 9.58 -1.84
CA GLU A 36 17.59 11.01 -1.80
C GLU A 36 16.07 11.24 -1.68
N PRO A 37 15.64 12.09 -0.77
CA PRO A 37 14.25 12.56 -0.72
C PRO A 37 13.94 13.48 -1.89
N PRO A 38 12.66 13.82 -2.13
CA PRO A 38 12.28 14.87 -3.07
C PRO A 38 13.01 16.19 -2.78
N ALA A 39 13.32 16.95 -3.82
CA ALA A 39 13.97 18.26 -3.66
C ALA A 39 13.07 19.24 -2.89
N GLY A 40 13.68 20.16 -2.13
CA GLY A 40 12.96 21.18 -1.38
C GLY A 40 12.65 20.83 0.07
N VAL A 41 13.10 19.66 0.57
CA VAL A 41 12.95 19.27 1.98
C VAL A 41 14.21 19.57 2.79
N ARG A 42 14.03 19.68 4.10
CA ARG A 42 15.14 19.60 5.07
C ARG A 42 15.39 18.12 5.39
N SER A 43 16.62 17.64 5.18
CA SER A 43 17.01 16.27 5.53
C SER A 43 17.64 16.18 6.91
N LEU A 44 17.19 15.21 7.70
CA LEU A 44 17.80 14.74 8.94
C LEU A 44 18.17 13.26 8.79
N HIS A 45 19.38 12.90 9.20
CA HIS A 45 19.89 11.54 9.03
C HIS A 45 19.99 10.80 10.34
N GLY A 46 19.59 9.52 10.32
CA GLY A 46 19.73 8.59 11.41
C GLY A 46 19.06 7.24 11.12
N ASP A 47 19.40 6.24 11.91
CA ASP A 47 18.79 4.91 11.87
C ASP A 47 18.03 4.66 13.17
N ARG A 48 16.70 4.54 13.08
CA ARG A 48 15.80 4.35 14.23
C ARG A 48 16.08 3.08 15.03
N THR A 49 16.82 2.14 14.46
CA THR A 49 17.18 0.85 15.09
C THR A 49 18.56 0.87 15.74
N ALA A 50 19.35 1.91 15.47
CA ALA A 50 20.70 2.03 16.03
C ALA A 50 20.68 2.78 17.38
N PRO A 51 21.63 2.50 18.27
CA PRO A 51 21.86 3.33 19.46
C PRO A 51 22.06 4.80 19.04
N ASP A 52 21.43 5.73 19.77
CA ASP A 52 21.46 7.18 19.47
C ASP A 52 21.01 7.57 18.04
N GLY A 53 20.41 6.63 17.31
CA GLY A 53 20.01 6.82 15.92
C GLY A 53 18.93 7.89 15.69
N LEU A 54 18.26 8.36 16.76
CA LEU A 54 17.28 9.44 16.72
C LEU A 54 17.87 10.80 17.14
N ALA A 55 19.18 10.93 17.38
CA ALA A 55 19.79 12.16 17.90
C ALA A 55 19.51 13.39 17.02
N ALA A 56 19.43 13.23 15.70
CA ALA A 56 19.09 14.34 14.78
C ALA A 56 17.67 14.88 14.98
N LEU A 57 16.78 14.16 15.67
CA LEU A 57 15.43 14.59 16.05
C LEU A 57 15.35 15.23 17.44
N ALA A 58 16.47 15.34 18.15
CA ALA A 58 16.49 15.89 19.50
C ALA A 58 16.13 17.39 19.56
N GLU A 59 16.23 18.10 18.43
CA GLU A 59 15.86 19.50 18.28
C GLU A 59 14.81 19.67 17.20
N GLY A 60 14.04 20.74 17.25
CA GLY A 60 12.99 21.06 16.30
C GLY A 60 11.59 20.87 16.87
N GLU A 61 10.66 21.54 16.24
CA GLU A 61 9.20 21.45 16.51
C GLU A 61 8.45 21.37 15.20
N TRP A 62 7.40 20.55 15.17
CA TRP A 62 6.57 20.34 13.99
C TRP A 62 5.09 20.36 14.37
N ASP A 63 4.25 20.77 13.44
CA ASP A 63 2.80 20.74 13.64
C ASP A 63 2.27 19.31 13.59
N ALA A 64 2.88 18.46 12.74
CA ALA A 64 2.57 17.03 12.68
C ALA A 64 3.80 16.19 12.30
N VAL A 65 3.74 14.91 12.65
CA VAL A 65 4.65 13.87 12.14
C VAL A 65 3.87 12.79 11.39
N VAL A 66 4.39 12.32 10.26
CA VAL A 66 3.92 11.12 9.56
C VAL A 66 4.98 10.04 9.66
N ASP A 67 4.62 8.93 10.30
CA ASP A 67 5.50 7.78 10.51
C ASP A 67 5.09 6.60 9.64
N THR A 68 6.00 6.18 8.75
CA THR A 68 5.77 5.07 7.80
C THR A 68 6.44 3.75 8.21
N TRP A 69 6.85 3.61 9.47
CA TRP A 69 7.53 2.43 9.96
C TRP A 69 6.69 1.14 9.84
N SER A 70 7.32 0.03 9.49
CA SER A 70 6.63 -1.23 9.18
C SER A 70 7.31 -2.49 9.75
N ALA A 71 8.10 -2.34 10.79
CA ALA A 71 8.74 -3.45 11.51
C ALA A 71 8.49 -3.29 13.02
N ALA A 72 9.29 -3.96 13.87
CA ALA A 72 9.12 -3.97 15.32
C ALA A 72 8.75 -2.61 15.91
N PRO A 73 7.74 -2.52 16.81
CA PRO A 73 7.12 -1.28 17.25
C PRO A 73 8.04 -0.38 18.10
N ARG A 74 9.15 -0.90 18.60
CA ARG A 74 10.13 -0.14 19.39
C ARG A 74 10.56 1.15 18.69
N ALA A 75 10.80 1.09 17.39
CA ALA A 75 11.21 2.27 16.63
C ALA A 75 10.11 3.35 16.60
N VAL A 76 8.84 2.96 16.63
CA VAL A 76 7.71 3.90 16.75
C VAL A 76 7.67 4.48 18.15
N GLN A 77 7.77 3.64 19.18
CA GLN A 77 7.74 4.06 20.59
C GLN A 77 8.88 5.04 20.91
N ASP A 78 10.12 4.72 20.53
CA ASP A 78 11.28 5.57 20.82
C ASP A 78 11.16 6.93 20.09
N ALA A 79 10.70 6.94 18.84
CA ALA A 79 10.48 8.18 18.09
C ALA A 79 9.31 9.00 18.67
N ALA A 80 8.17 8.36 18.98
CA ALA A 80 7.01 9.03 19.56
C ALA A 80 7.34 9.63 20.92
N ARG A 81 8.04 8.91 21.77
CA ARG A 81 8.50 9.39 23.07
C ARG A 81 9.42 10.61 22.95
N LEU A 82 10.38 10.56 22.03
CA LEU A 82 11.30 11.67 21.78
C LEU A 82 10.58 12.92 21.25
N LEU A 83 9.55 12.73 20.42
CA LEU A 83 8.81 13.83 19.77
C LEU A 83 7.68 14.40 20.64
N ARG A 84 7.28 13.72 21.71
CA ARG A 84 6.22 14.18 22.60
C ARG A 84 6.49 15.59 23.16
N GLY A 85 5.49 16.45 23.09
CA GLY A 85 5.56 17.86 23.48
C GLY A 85 6.23 18.80 22.48
N ARG A 86 6.74 18.27 21.36
CA ARG A 86 7.34 19.05 20.26
C ARG A 86 6.65 18.86 18.92
N VAL A 87 5.70 17.93 18.86
CA VAL A 87 4.86 17.66 17.70
C VAL A 87 3.41 17.71 18.14
N GLY A 88 2.56 18.39 17.37
CA GLY A 88 1.15 18.55 17.69
C GLY A 88 0.32 17.29 17.44
N ARG A 89 0.62 16.52 16.38
CA ARG A 89 -0.16 15.33 15.98
C ARG A 89 0.74 14.24 15.41
N TYR A 90 0.47 13.00 15.81
CA TYR A 90 1.16 11.81 15.31
C TYR A 90 0.28 11.03 14.33
N VAL A 91 0.69 10.94 13.07
CA VAL A 91 0.03 10.12 12.06
C VAL A 91 0.87 8.86 11.82
N TYR A 92 0.34 7.70 12.20
CA TYR A 92 1.01 6.43 11.97
C TYR A 92 0.38 5.72 10.76
N VAL A 93 1.19 5.44 9.74
CA VAL A 93 0.77 4.64 8.59
C VAL A 93 0.76 3.17 8.99
N SER A 94 -0.39 2.72 9.46
CA SER A 94 -0.71 1.35 9.85
C SER A 94 -1.13 0.51 8.64
N SER A 95 -1.86 -0.57 8.85
CA SER A 95 -2.32 -1.49 7.82
C SER A 95 -3.67 -2.10 8.19
N CYS A 96 -4.50 -2.44 7.21
CA CYS A 96 -5.68 -3.29 7.41
C CYS A 96 -5.32 -4.70 7.94
N SER A 97 -4.06 -5.12 7.83
CA SER A 97 -3.60 -6.39 8.43
C SER A 97 -3.71 -6.44 9.95
N VAL A 98 -3.97 -5.30 10.64
CA VAL A 98 -4.20 -5.28 12.09
C VAL A 98 -5.55 -5.87 12.50
N TYR A 99 -6.49 -6.02 11.58
CA TYR A 99 -7.76 -6.68 11.88
C TYR A 99 -7.54 -8.18 12.08
N GLU A 100 -8.29 -8.79 13.03
CA GLU A 100 -8.25 -10.24 13.22
C GLU A 100 -8.69 -10.96 11.94
N TRP A 101 -7.98 -12.01 11.62
CA TRP A 101 -8.25 -12.82 10.43
C TRP A 101 -9.36 -13.85 10.71
N ALA A 102 -10.33 -14.01 9.83
CA ALA A 102 -10.67 -13.18 8.68
C ALA A 102 -11.81 -12.23 9.08
N PRO A 103 -11.69 -10.92 8.84
CA PRO A 103 -12.80 -10.03 9.11
C PRO A 103 -13.95 -10.31 8.13
N PRO A 104 -15.21 -10.24 8.58
CA PRO A 104 -16.35 -10.46 7.70
C PRO A 104 -16.48 -9.33 6.67
N ALA A 105 -17.07 -9.63 5.50
CA ALA A 105 -17.39 -8.59 4.51
C ALA A 105 -18.16 -7.42 5.15
N GLY A 106 -17.80 -6.21 4.79
CA GLY A 106 -18.39 -4.98 5.37
C GLY A 106 -17.79 -4.55 6.72
N TYR A 107 -16.66 -5.15 7.14
CA TYR A 107 -15.99 -4.73 8.36
C TYR A 107 -15.49 -3.28 8.27
N GLY A 108 -15.58 -2.56 9.40
CA GLY A 108 -15.09 -1.18 9.55
C GLY A 108 -14.06 -1.07 10.67
N GLU A 109 -13.77 0.17 11.09
CA GLU A 109 -12.71 0.45 12.06
C GLU A 109 -12.94 -0.13 13.46
N ASP A 110 -14.19 -0.48 13.78
CA ASP A 110 -14.59 -1.09 15.08
C ASP A 110 -14.45 -2.63 15.07
N ALA A 111 -14.04 -3.24 13.96
CA ALA A 111 -13.80 -4.68 13.89
C ALA A 111 -12.65 -5.09 14.85
N PRO A 112 -12.67 -6.33 15.37
CA PRO A 112 -11.62 -6.84 16.24
C PRO A 112 -10.24 -6.71 15.57
N VAL A 113 -9.24 -6.39 16.40
CA VAL A 113 -7.84 -6.25 15.96
C VAL A 113 -6.94 -7.21 16.72
N VAL A 114 -5.87 -7.65 16.08
CA VAL A 114 -4.88 -8.54 16.69
C VAL A 114 -4.24 -7.88 17.92
N GLU A 115 -3.74 -8.71 18.83
CA GLU A 115 -2.88 -8.24 19.90
C GLU A 115 -1.61 -7.62 19.32
N GLY A 116 -1.24 -6.40 19.77
CA GLY A 116 -0.02 -5.74 19.32
C GLY A 116 1.24 -6.43 19.84
N ALA A 117 2.30 -6.40 19.02
CA ALA A 117 3.61 -6.78 19.51
C ALA A 117 4.07 -5.81 20.60
N GLU A 118 4.70 -6.34 21.65
CA GLU A 118 5.36 -5.50 22.64
C GLU A 118 6.54 -4.73 22.02
N ALA A 119 6.82 -3.54 22.51
CA ALA A 119 7.92 -2.73 22.01
C ALA A 119 9.29 -3.43 22.11
N GLY A 120 9.47 -4.29 23.10
CA GLY A 120 10.68 -5.09 23.29
C GLY A 120 10.78 -6.37 22.44
N ALA A 121 9.76 -6.71 21.64
CA ALA A 121 9.79 -7.90 20.82
C ALA A 121 10.87 -7.79 19.73
N GLU A 122 11.68 -8.84 19.60
CA GLU A 122 12.75 -8.89 18.61
C GLU A 122 12.23 -9.34 17.24
N GLN A 123 11.22 -10.21 17.21
CA GLN A 123 10.62 -10.75 16.01
C GLN A 123 9.13 -11.05 16.23
N THR A 124 8.27 -10.50 15.38
CA THR A 124 6.83 -10.78 15.33
C THR A 124 6.36 -10.81 13.88
N ASP A 125 5.09 -11.09 13.69
CA ASP A 125 4.47 -10.97 12.38
C ASP A 125 4.10 -9.50 12.06
N TYR A 126 3.89 -9.23 10.79
CA TYR A 126 3.61 -7.88 10.28
C TYR A 126 2.35 -7.24 10.91
N ALA A 127 1.30 -8.01 11.14
CA ALA A 127 0.03 -7.52 11.69
C ALA A 127 0.23 -7.05 13.14
N ARG A 128 0.90 -7.88 13.96
CA ARG A 128 1.22 -7.55 15.36
C ARG A 128 2.20 -6.38 15.48
N ASP A 129 3.19 -6.30 14.58
CA ASP A 129 4.12 -5.15 14.54
C ASP A 129 3.38 -3.85 14.24
N LYS A 130 2.49 -3.86 13.24
CA LYS A 130 1.67 -2.70 12.90
C LYS A 130 0.74 -2.29 14.04
N ARG A 131 0.09 -3.26 14.69
CA ARG A 131 -0.76 -2.98 15.87
C ARG A 131 0.06 -2.47 17.05
N GLY A 132 1.23 -3.02 17.31
CA GLY A 132 2.16 -2.51 18.33
C GLY A 132 2.57 -1.05 18.06
N GLY A 133 2.81 -0.69 16.80
CA GLY A 133 3.07 0.69 16.39
C GLY A 133 1.88 1.62 16.63
N GLU A 134 0.63 1.19 16.39
CA GLU A 134 -0.58 1.94 16.76
C GLU A 134 -0.63 2.21 18.27
N LEU A 135 -0.40 1.17 19.08
CA LEU A 135 -0.41 1.28 20.53
C LEU A 135 0.69 2.23 21.03
N ALA A 136 1.90 2.13 20.48
CA ALA A 136 3.02 3.00 20.84
C ALA A 136 2.74 4.49 20.52
N ALA A 137 2.14 4.77 19.37
CA ALA A 137 1.75 6.13 18.99
C ALA A 137 0.69 6.70 19.97
N VAL A 138 -0.34 5.91 20.31
CA VAL A 138 -1.41 6.32 21.23
C VAL A 138 -0.91 6.46 22.65
N GLU A 139 0.01 5.61 23.11
CA GLU A 139 0.61 5.70 24.45
C GLU A 139 1.32 7.03 24.67
N GLU A 140 2.06 7.51 23.70
CA GLU A 140 2.90 8.71 23.83
C GLU A 140 2.17 10.02 23.48
N PHE A 141 1.22 9.98 22.55
CA PHE A 141 0.49 11.17 22.08
C PHE A 141 -0.95 11.26 22.56
N GLY A 142 -1.53 10.16 23.06
CA GLY A 142 -2.95 10.07 23.39
C GLY A 142 -3.82 9.81 22.15
N ALA A 143 -5.04 9.29 22.38
CA ALA A 143 -5.97 8.94 21.30
C ALA A 143 -6.40 10.18 20.47
N ASP A 144 -6.57 11.33 21.11
CA ASP A 144 -7.05 12.57 20.46
C ASP A 144 -5.99 13.25 19.57
N HIS A 145 -4.73 12.87 19.72
CA HIS A 145 -3.61 13.40 18.92
C HIS A 145 -2.96 12.37 18.01
N SER A 146 -3.53 11.17 17.92
CA SER A 146 -3.03 10.08 17.07
C SER A 146 -4.01 9.75 15.96
N VAL A 147 -3.51 9.70 14.71
CA VAL A 147 -4.25 9.21 13.53
C VAL A 147 -3.64 7.88 13.11
N LEU A 148 -4.45 6.83 13.07
CA LEU A 148 -4.01 5.48 12.74
C LEU A 148 -4.52 5.14 11.33
N VAL A 149 -3.64 5.25 10.34
CA VAL A 149 -3.98 5.07 8.93
C VAL A 149 -3.87 3.60 8.57
N ARG A 150 -4.96 2.84 8.71
CA ARG A 150 -5.01 1.42 8.34
C ARG A 150 -5.16 1.28 6.82
N SER A 151 -4.03 1.34 6.11
CA SER A 151 -4.03 1.23 4.66
C SER A 151 -4.28 -0.20 4.22
N GLY A 152 -5.13 -0.37 3.20
CA GLY A 152 -5.28 -1.63 2.48
C GLY A 152 -4.21 -1.80 1.39
N LEU A 153 -4.62 -2.34 0.23
CA LEU A 153 -3.76 -2.42 -0.94
C LEU A 153 -3.42 -1.02 -1.46
N ILE A 154 -2.15 -0.66 -1.46
CA ILE A 154 -1.67 0.59 -2.03
C ILE A 154 -1.07 0.30 -3.39
N LEU A 155 -1.50 1.03 -4.43
CA LEU A 155 -0.96 1.00 -5.79
C LEU A 155 -0.51 2.41 -6.18
N GLY A 156 0.23 2.54 -7.27
CA GLY A 156 0.60 3.85 -7.82
C GLY A 156 2.09 4.03 -8.05
N PRO A 157 2.54 5.22 -8.43
CA PRO A 157 3.94 5.55 -8.63
C PRO A 157 4.79 5.25 -7.39
N TYR A 158 6.05 4.94 -7.61
CA TYR A 158 7.03 4.59 -6.55
C TYR A 158 6.75 3.26 -5.83
N GLU A 159 5.83 2.43 -6.31
CA GLU A 159 5.53 1.14 -5.70
C GLU A 159 6.78 0.25 -5.65
N ASN A 160 7.19 -0.13 -4.44
CA ASN A 160 8.36 -0.95 -4.18
C ASN A 160 8.02 -2.38 -3.72
N VAL A 161 6.80 -2.83 -4.01
CA VAL A 161 6.29 -4.18 -3.68
C VAL A 161 6.22 -5.06 -4.92
N GLY A 162 6.00 -4.45 -6.09
CA GLY A 162 5.99 -5.12 -7.39
C GLY A 162 4.63 -5.69 -7.80
N ARG A 163 3.51 -5.12 -7.35
CA ARG A 163 2.16 -5.60 -7.72
C ARG A 163 1.72 -5.05 -9.08
N LEU A 164 1.38 -3.77 -9.13
CA LEU A 164 1.01 -3.11 -10.39
C LEU A 164 2.19 -3.06 -11.38
N PRO A 165 3.43 -2.79 -10.96
CA PRO A 165 4.59 -2.88 -11.85
C PRO A 165 4.74 -4.23 -12.55
N TRP A 166 4.43 -5.34 -11.86
CA TRP A 166 4.49 -6.67 -12.48
C TRP A 166 3.48 -6.83 -13.61
N TRP A 167 2.21 -6.41 -13.40
CA TRP A 167 1.19 -6.46 -14.44
C TRP A 167 1.56 -5.63 -15.66
N LEU A 168 2.05 -4.41 -15.44
CA LEU A 168 2.51 -3.52 -16.52
C LEU A 168 3.64 -4.17 -17.33
N GLY A 169 4.68 -4.66 -16.67
CA GLY A 169 5.79 -5.34 -17.35
C GLY A 169 5.40 -6.68 -18.00
N ARG A 170 4.42 -7.43 -17.40
CA ARG A 170 3.91 -8.65 -18.03
C ARG A 170 3.15 -8.33 -19.33
N ILE A 171 2.30 -7.32 -19.31
CA ILE A 171 1.49 -6.90 -20.46
C ILE A 171 2.38 -6.27 -21.54
N GLU A 172 3.40 -5.51 -21.17
CA GLU A 172 4.39 -4.93 -22.10
C GLU A 172 5.06 -6.00 -22.97
N ARG A 173 5.37 -7.17 -22.42
CA ARG A 173 5.96 -8.28 -23.18
C ARG A 173 5.05 -8.82 -24.29
N GLY A 174 3.75 -8.50 -24.28
CA GLY A 174 2.79 -8.92 -25.29
C GLY A 174 2.42 -10.40 -25.25
N GLY A 175 1.74 -10.86 -26.32
CA GLY A 175 1.25 -12.22 -26.47
C GLY A 175 0.09 -12.56 -25.53
N PRO A 176 -0.28 -13.85 -25.40
CA PRO A 176 -1.30 -14.28 -24.46
C PRO A 176 -0.87 -14.05 -23.02
N VAL A 177 -1.74 -13.40 -22.24
CA VAL A 177 -1.55 -13.09 -20.81
C VAL A 177 -2.63 -13.80 -20.01
N LEU A 178 -2.27 -14.59 -19.02
CA LEU A 178 -3.23 -15.18 -18.10
C LEU A 178 -3.87 -14.07 -17.27
N ALA A 179 -5.14 -13.76 -17.54
CA ALA A 179 -5.94 -12.81 -16.80
C ALA A 179 -6.86 -13.59 -15.85
N PRO A 180 -6.69 -13.43 -14.51
CA PRO A 180 -7.47 -14.21 -13.56
C PRO A 180 -8.90 -13.68 -13.45
N GLY A 181 -9.88 -14.57 -13.68
CA GLY A 181 -11.29 -14.24 -13.58
C GLY A 181 -11.85 -14.25 -12.16
N PRO A 182 -13.13 -13.87 -12.02
CA PRO A 182 -13.96 -13.25 -13.05
C PRO A 182 -13.55 -11.82 -13.37
N ARG A 183 -13.87 -11.36 -14.59
CA ARG A 183 -13.49 -10.01 -15.05
C ARG A 183 -14.08 -8.89 -14.21
N ASP A 184 -15.29 -9.09 -13.71
CA ASP A 184 -16.03 -8.16 -12.85
C ASP A 184 -15.70 -8.31 -11.35
N LEU A 185 -14.65 -9.07 -11.00
CA LEU A 185 -14.21 -9.27 -9.62
C LEU A 185 -13.90 -7.90 -8.96
N PRO A 186 -14.63 -7.50 -7.91
CA PRO A 186 -14.42 -6.23 -7.26
C PRO A 186 -13.03 -6.14 -6.61
N LEU A 187 -12.42 -4.97 -6.71
CA LEU A 187 -11.15 -4.63 -6.06
C LEU A 187 -11.30 -3.40 -5.19
N GLN A 188 -10.68 -3.43 -4.02
CA GLN A 188 -10.40 -2.25 -3.23
C GLN A 188 -8.89 -2.02 -3.17
N TYR A 189 -8.45 -0.83 -3.54
CA TYR A 189 -7.07 -0.35 -3.40
C TYR A 189 -7.11 1.18 -3.17
N VAL A 190 -6.02 1.74 -2.72
CA VAL A 190 -5.86 3.19 -2.67
C VAL A 190 -4.64 3.59 -3.51
N ASP A 191 -4.78 4.63 -4.34
CA ASP A 191 -3.61 5.24 -4.97
C ASP A 191 -2.75 5.90 -3.89
N VAL A 192 -1.44 5.71 -3.98
CA VAL A 192 -0.50 6.23 -2.99
C VAL A 192 -0.58 7.76 -2.81
N ARG A 193 -0.97 8.47 -3.85
CA ARG A 193 -1.18 9.93 -3.82
C ARG A 193 -2.49 10.30 -3.13
N ASP A 194 -3.57 9.52 -3.32
CA ASP A 194 -4.84 9.72 -2.62
C ASP A 194 -4.70 9.42 -1.13
N LEU A 195 -3.91 8.40 -0.79
CA LEU A 195 -3.50 8.13 0.58
C LEU A 195 -2.76 9.34 1.19
N ALA A 196 -1.78 9.89 0.47
CA ALA A 196 -1.00 11.04 0.91
C ALA A 196 -1.87 12.29 1.09
N GLU A 197 -2.73 12.60 0.13
CA GLU A 197 -3.66 13.73 0.20
C GLU A 197 -4.62 13.62 1.38
N TRP A 198 -5.16 12.41 1.63
CA TRP A 198 -6.02 12.20 2.79
C TRP A 198 -5.26 12.37 4.11
N ILE A 199 -4.02 11.83 4.22
CA ILE A 199 -3.18 12.00 5.42
C ILE A 199 -2.97 13.48 5.74
N LEU A 200 -2.63 14.29 4.75
CA LEU A 200 -2.44 15.73 4.95
C LEU A 200 -3.75 16.44 5.30
N GLY A 201 -4.85 16.05 4.66
CA GLY A 201 -6.18 16.54 5.02
C GLY A 201 -6.61 16.16 6.45
N ALA A 202 -6.22 14.97 6.92
CA ALA A 202 -6.48 14.55 8.30
C ALA A 202 -5.71 15.40 9.32
N VAL A 203 -4.48 15.81 8.98
CA VAL A 203 -3.70 16.74 9.81
C VAL A 203 -4.38 18.11 9.86
N GLU A 204 -4.81 18.66 8.72
CA GLU A 204 -5.47 19.97 8.63
C GLU A 204 -6.81 20.01 9.38
N GLN A 205 -7.56 18.91 9.35
CA GLN A 205 -8.86 18.74 10.01
C GLN A 205 -8.73 18.31 11.48
N GLU A 206 -7.51 18.12 11.98
CA GLU A 206 -7.23 17.65 13.33
C GLU A 206 -7.92 16.30 13.66
N LEU A 207 -8.03 15.41 12.68
CA LEU A 207 -8.66 14.10 12.87
C LEU A 207 -7.87 13.24 13.86
N SER A 208 -8.55 12.26 14.46
CA SER A 208 -7.96 11.30 15.41
C SER A 208 -8.61 9.92 15.32
N GLY A 209 -7.91 8.91 15.83
CA GLY A 209 -8.36 7.52 15.82
C GLY A 209 -8.03 6.75 14.55
N PRO A 210 -8.58 5.53 14.39
CA PRO A 210 -8.33 4.67 13.24
C PRO A 210 -9.19 5.04 12.03
N TYR A 211 -8.61 4.87 10.83
CA TYR A 211 -9.27 5.01 9.54
C TYR A 211 -8.80 3.94 8.57
N SER A 212 -9.71 3.20 7.96
CA SER A 212 -9.43 2.24 6.89
C SER A 212 -9.27 2.98 5.57
N LEU A 213 -8.02 3.11 5.11
CA LEU A 213 -7.66 3.85 3.91
C LEU A 213 -7.51 2.90 2.72
N ILE A 214 -8.64 2.68 2.06
CA ILE A 214 -8.76 1.91 0.82
C ILE A 214 -9.95 2.49 0.05
N SER A 215 -10.11 2.18 -1.25
CA SER A 215 -11.25 2.71 -2.01
C SER A 215 -12.59 2.15 -1.52
N PRO A 216 -13.70 2.85 -1.77
CA PRO A 216 -15.03 2.27 -1.62
C PRO A 216 -15.20 1.00 -2.46
N GLN A 217 -16.10 0.10 -2.02
CA GLN A 217 -16.50 -1.05 -2.83
C GLN A 217 -17.09 -0.57 -4.17
N GLY A 218 -16.81 -1.30 -5.25
CA GLY A 218 -17.25 -0.94 -6.59
C GLY A 218 -16.45 0.18 -7.26
N HIS A 219 -15.33 0.60 -6.66
CA HIS A 219 -14.43 1.60 -7.26
C HIS A 219 -13.74 1.08 -8.51
N ALA A 220 -13.31 -0.17 -8.52
CA ALA A 220 -12.69 -0.83 -9.66
C ALA A 220 -12.94 -2.34 -9.63
N THR A 221 -12.74 -2.98 -10.80
CA THR A 221 -12.73 -4.44 -10.96
C THR A 221 -11.37 -4.91 -11.47
N MET A 222 -11.11 -6.22 -11.38
CA MET A 222 -9.92 -6.82 -11.96
C MET A 222 -9.83 -6.59 -13.48
N GLY A 223 -10.99 -6.59 -14.15
CA GLY A 223 -11.11 -6.29 -15.57
C GLY A 223 -10.69 -4.86 -15.90
N GLU A 224 -11.22 -3.89 -15.19
CA GLU A 224 -10.88 -2.48 -15.39
C GLU A 224 -9.39 -2.20 -15.13
N LEU A 225 -8.80 -2.85 -14.11
CA LEU A 225 -7.37 -2.73 -13.83
C LEU A 225 -6.51 -3.28 -14.99
N LEU A 226 -6.78 -4.50 -15.46
CA LEU A 226 -5.99 -5.12 -16.52
C LEU A 226 -6.22 -4.48 -17.90
N ASP A 227 -7.44 -4.04 -18.19
CA ASP A 227 -7.74 -3.27 -19.41
C ASP A 227 -7.01 -1.93 -19.42
N ALA A 228 -6.99 -1.23 -18.26
CA ALA A 228 -6.23 0.00 -18.13
C ALA A 228 -4.72 -0.24 -18.34
N CYS A 229 -4.17 -1.35 -17.83
CA CYS A 229 -2.78 -1.72 -18.08
C CYS A 229 -2.54 -1.97 -19.58
N ALA A 230 -3.39 -2.74 -20.24
CA ALA A 230 -3.26 -3.04 -21.67
C ALA A 230 -3.37 -1.78 -22.54
N ALA A 231 -4.31 -0.90 -22.23
CA ALA A 231 -4.50 0.36 -22.94
C ALA A 231 -3.33 1.33 -22.75
N THR A 232 -2.76 1.37 -21.54
CA THR A 232 -1.67 2.30 -21.19
C THR A 232 -0.34 1.88 -21.80
N VAL A 233 -0.01 0.60 -21.70
CA VAL A 233 1.25 0.06 -22.21
C VAL A 233 1.24 0.07 -23.74
N GLY A 234 0.09 -0.17 -24.34
CA GLY A 234 -0.02 -0.40 -25.79
C GLY A 234 0.64 -1.72 -26.19
N GLY A 235 0.32 -2.24 -27.35
CA GLY A 235 1.00 -3.43 -27.86
C GLY A 235 0.07 -4.59 -28.17
N SER A 236 0.63 -5.82 -28.17
CA SER A 236 -0.02 -7.03 -28.67
C SER A 236 -0.43 -8.01 -27.56
N ALA A 237 -0.62 -7.53 -26.33
CA ALA A 237 -1.07 -8.38 -25.24
C ALA A 237 -2.54 -8.78 -25.42
N GLU A 238 -2.82 -10.07 -25.26
CA GLU A 238 -4.16 -10.64 -25.32
C GLU A 238 -4.54 -11.21 -23.94
N LEU A 239 -5.42 -10.52 -23.21
CA LEU A 239 -5.90 -10.98 -21.92
C LEU A 239 -6.76 -12.24 -22.08
N ARG A 240 -6.28 -13.37 -21.60
CA ARG A 240 -6.97 -14.66 -21.59
C ARG A 240 -7.59 -14.88 -20.21
N TRP A 241 -8.88 -14.54 -20.09
CA TRP A 241 -9.61 -14.67 -18.85
C TRP A 241 -9.77 -16.12 -18.49
N THR A 242 -9.18 -16.53 -17.38
CA THR A 242 -9.07 -17.91 -16.92
C THR A 242 -9.91 -18.07 -15.67
N ASP A 243 -10.66 -19.18 -15.61
CA ASP A 243 -11.49 -19.52 -14.47
C ASP A 243 -10.64 -19.68 -13.18
N PRO A 244 -11.09 -19.16 -12.03
CA PRO A 244 -10.39 -19.31 -10.75
C PRO A 244 -10.01 -20.74 -10.39
N ASP A 245 -10.90 -21.71 -10.64
CA ASP A 245 -10.63 -23.11 -10.31
C ASP A 245 -9.49 -23.68 -11.15
N VAL A 246 -9.41 -23.32 -12.43
CA VAL A 246 -8.29 -23.70 -13.32
C VAL A 246 -6.95 -23.14 -12.81
N ILE A 247 -6.96 -21.92 -12.31
CA ILE A 247 -5.77 -21.26 -11.74
C ILE A 247 -5.31 -21.97 -10.47
N LEU A 248 -6.26 -22.28 -9.58
CA LEU A 248 -5.98 -22.94 -8.31
C LEU A 248 -5.53 -24.39 -8.50
N ASP A 249 -6.18 -25.14 -9.42
CA ASP A 249 -5.81 -26.53 -9.77
C ASP A 249 -4.40 -26.61 -10.39
N ALA A 250 -3.94 -25.53 -11.05
CA ALA A 250 -2.57 -25.43 -11.54
C ALA A 250 -1.54 -25.13 -10.43
N GLY A 251 -1.96 -24.98 -9.18
CA GLY A 251 -1.11 -24.69 -8.04
C GLY A 251 -0.58 -23.24 -8.03
N ILE A 252 -1.22 -22.31 -8.73
CA ILE A 252 -0.83 -20.90 -8.75
C ILE A 252 -1.31 -20.23 -7.46
N GLU A 253 -0.37 -19.63 -6.73
CA GLU A 253 -0.66 -18.94 -5.49
C GLU A 253 -1.30 -17.57 -5.74
N PRO A 254 -2.53 -17.31 -5.24
CA PRO A 254 -3.15 -16.00 -5.25
C PRO A 254 -2.26 -14.94 -4.56
N TRP A 255 -2.44 -13.66 -4.89
CA TRP A 255 -1.76 -12.53 -4.28
C TRP A 255 -0.23 -12.46 -4.49
N THR A 256 0.42 -13.62 -4.59
CA THR A 256 1.88 -13.72 -4.75
C THR A 256 2.27 -13.88 -6.21
N GLN A 257 1.77 -14.94 -6.87
CA GLN A 257 2.08 -15.21 -8.28
C GLN A 257 1.16 -14.45 -9.24
N LEU A 258 -0.08 -14.18 -8.85
CA LEU A 258 -0.98 -13.26 -9.54
C LEU A 258 -1.27 -12.06 -8.61
N PRO A 259 -0.42 -11.03 -8.66
CA PRO A 259 -0.54 -9.89 -7.76
C PRO A 259 -1.89 -9.21 -7.86
N VAL A 260 -2.40 -8.73 -6.70
CA VAL A 260 -3.72 -8.09 -6.55
C VAL A 260 -4.88 -9.08 -6.55
N TRP A 261 -4.81 -10.13 -7.35
CA TRP A 261 -5.89 -11.11 -7.48
C TRP A 261 -5.94 -12.09 -6.29
N VAL A 262 -7.16 -12.33 -5.81
CA VAL A 262 -7.52 -13.40 -4.87
C VAL A 262 -8.83 -14.04 -5.34
N PRO A 263 -9.06 -15.36 -5.08
CA PRO A 263 -10.24 -16.04 -5.57
C PRO A 263 -11.53 -15.41 -5.03
N PRO A 264 -12.57 -15.23 -5.85
CA PRO A 264 -13.88 -14.75 -5.41
C PRO A 264 -14.50 -15.69 -4.34
N GLY A 265 -15.21 -15.09 -3.38
CA GLY A 265 -15.89 -15.84 -2.32
C GLY A 265 -14.95 -16.50 -1.30
N SER A 266 -13.66 -16.18 -1.31
CA SER A 266 -12.73 -16.60 -0.27
C SER A 266 -12.67 -15.59 0.87
N ASP A 267 -12.36 -16.06 2.09
CA ASP A 267 -12.12 -15.20 3.24
C ASP A 267 -11.06 -14.13 2.95
N MET A 268 -10.10 -14.47 2.10
CA MET A 268 -9.05 -13.54 1.68
C MET A 268 -9.60 -12.41 0.79
N HIS A 269 -10.56 -12.72 -0.08
CA HIS A 269 -11.21 -11.70 -0.90
C HIS A 269 -11.99 -10.72 -0.02
N ASP A 270 -12.78 -11.21 0.91
CA ASP A 270 -13.56 -10.37 1.82
C ASP A 270 -12.68 -9.50 2.71
N ALA A 271 -11.59 -10.07 3.23
CA ALA A 271 -10.61 -9.33 4.04
C ALA A 271 -9.88 -8.21 3.28
N LEU A 272 -9.63 -8.38 1.98
CA LEU A 272 -8.87 -7.43 1.17
C LEU A 272 -9.73 -6.45 0.38
N HIS A 273 -10.96 -6.85 0.00
CA HIS A 273 -11.77 -6.13 -0.98
C HIS A 273 -13.22 -5.88 -0.56
N ALA A 274 -13.58 -6.12 0.71
CA ALA A 274 -14.94 -5.92 1.19
C ALA A 274 -15.02 -5.06 2.47
N ALA A 275 -14.04 -4.18 2.72
CA ALA A 275 -14.07 -3.26 3.86
C ALA A 275 -15.09 -2.14 3.70
N ASP A 276 -15.74 -1.72 4.80
CA ASP A 276 -16.47 -0.46 4.88
C ASP A 276 -15.48 0.69 5.16
N VAL A 277 -15.48 1.67 4.30
CA VAL A 277 -14.60 2.85 4.37
C VAL A 277 -15.38 4.16 4.47
N SER A 278 -16.63 4.08 4.86
CA SER A 278 -17.53 5.23 4.96
C SER A 278 -16.96 6.35 5.83
N ARG A 279 -16.23 6.00 6.90
CA ARG A 279 -15.55 6.94 7.77
C ARG A 279 -14.45 7.74 7.05
N ALA A 280 -13.62 7.09 6.27
CA ALA A 280 -12.58 7.76 5.49
C ALA A 280 -13.18 8.65 4.38
N VAL A 281 -14.24 8.17 3.71
CA VAL A 281 -14.98 8.93 2.69
C VAL A 281 -15.63 10.18 3.31
N ALA A 282 -16.26 10.06 4.47
CA ALA A 282 -16.88 11.18 5.17
C ALA A 282 -15.87 12.25 5.59
N THR A 283 -14.59 11.89 5.78
CA THR A 283 -13.50 12.81 6.12
C THR A 283 -12.65 13.23 4.91
N GLY A 284 -13.12 12.97 3.69
CA GLY A 284 -12.55 13.55 2.48
C GLY A 284 -11.70 12.62 1.63
N LEU A 285 -11.74 11.28 1.87
CA LEU A 285 -11.09 10.35 0.95
C LEU A 285 -11.70 10.51 -0.46
N ARG A 286 -10.84 10.72 -1.44
CA ARG A 286 -11.15 10.73 -2.86
C ARG A 286 -10.25 9.71 -3.54
N CYS A 287 -10.82 8.87 -4.38
CA CYS A 287 -10.06 7.87 -5.13
C CYS A 287 -10.10 8.22 -6.61
N ARG A 288 -8.92 8.38 -7.20
CA ARG A 288 -8.77 8.65 -8.64
C ARG A 288 -9.16 7.44 -9.46
N PRO A 289 -9.57 7.61 -10.72
CA PRO A 289 -9.88 6.49 -11.61
C PRO A 289 -8.69 5.53 -11.76
N VAL A 290 -8.97 4.23 -11.91
CA VAL A 290 -7.94 3.20 -12.10
C VAL A 290 -7.02 3.49 -13.28
N THR A 291 -7.56 4.06 -14.34
CA THR A 291 -6.81 4.46 -15.54
C THR A 291 -5.72 5.49 -15.23
N GLU A 292 -5.97 6.43 -14.32
CA GLU A 292 -4.99 7.43 -13.90
C GLU A 292 -3.90 6.80 -13.03
N THR A 293 -4.27 5.94 -12.07
CA THR A 293 -3.30 5.19 -11.25
C THR A 293 -2.36 4.37 -12.12
N VAL A 294 -2.90 3.68 -13.11
CA VAL A 294 -2.14 2.84 -14.05
C VAL A 294 -1.23 3.68 -14.94
N ALA A 295 -1.76 4.74 -15.56
CA ALA A 295 -1.00 5.59 -16.48
C ALA A 295 0.19 6.26 -15.79
N ASP A 296 0.00 6.81 -14.60
CA ASP A 296 1.06 7.49 -13.86
C ASP A 296 2.09 6.51 -13.28
N THR A 297 1.64 5.29 -12.90
CA THR A 297 2.58 4.23 -12.50
C THR A 297 3.45 3.81 -13.68
N TRP A 298 2.87 3.70 -14.87
CA TRP A 298 3.61 3.37 -16.08
C TRP A 298 4.61 4.47 -16.47
N ALA A 299 4.18 5.73 -16.46
CA ALA A 299 5.06 6.86 -16.71
C ALA A 299 6.27 6.86 -15.77
N TRP A 300 6.02 6.68 -14.45
CA TRP A 300 7.10 6.55 -13.47
C TRP A 300 8.02 5.36 -13.77
N LEU A 301 7.47 4.18 -14.13
CA LEU A 301 8.30 3.02 -14.48
C LEU A 301 9.20 3.30 -15.68
N GLN A 302 8.69 3.96 -16.71
CA GLN A 302 9.49 4.34 -17.89
C GLN A 302 10.62 5.31 -17.52
N ASP A 303 10.35 6.29 -16.65
CA ASP A 303 11.35 7.26 -16.19
C ASP A 303 12.51 6.61 -15.44
N ILE A 304 12.28 5.47 -14.76
CA ILE A 304 13.31 4.74 -14.01
C ILE A 304 13.89 3.53 -14.77
N GLY A 305 13.60 3.38 -16.08
CA GLY A 305 14.13 2.30 -16.92
C GLY A 305 13.32 0.99 -16.87
N GLY A 306 12.02 1.04 -16.55
CA GLY A 306 11.06 -0.07 -16.69
C GLY A 306 11.05 -1.09 -15.55
N THR A 307 11.91 -0.95 -14.53
CA THR A 307 12.00 -1.93 -13.44
C THR A 307 11.80 -1.25 -12.08
N ALA A 308 10.76 -1.66 -11.35
CA ALA A 308 10.51 -1.15 -10.01
C ALA A 308 11.60 -1.58 -9.00
N PRO A 309 12.07 -0.69 -8.12
CA PRO A 309 13.09 -0.98 -7.13
C PRO A 309 12.51 -1.76 -5.94
N ILE A 310 12.29 -3.06 -6.10
CA ILE A 310 11.74 -3.94 -5.06
C ILE A 310 12.77 -4.12 -3.96
N GLY A 311 12.34 -3.97 -2.70
CA GLY A 311 13.22 -4.18 -1.55
C GLY A 311 13.71 -5.64 -1.48
N ALA A 312 14.98 -5.82 -1.17
CA ALA A 312 15.59 -7.17 -1.09
C ALA A 312 14.93 -8.07 -0.01
N GLU A 313 14.26 -7.45 0.95
CA GLU A 313 13.51 -8.12 2.01
C GLU A 313 12.14 -8.67 1.56
N ARG A 314 11.71 -8.37 0.34
CA ARG A 314 10.40 -8.74 -0.18
C ARG A 314 10.50 -9.97 -1.07
N ALA A 315 9.55 -10.90 -0.91
CA ALA A 315 9.41 -12.00 -1.85
C ALA A 315 9.09 -11.50 -3.26
N ALA A 316 9.66 -12.15 -4.26
CA ALA A 316 9.35 -11.88 -5.67
C ALA A 316 7.84 -12.02 -5.90
N LYS A 317 7.29 -11.12 -6.70
CA LYS A 317 5.90 -11.16 -7.16
C LYS A 317 5.87 -11.61 -8.61
N GLY A 318 4.82 -12.34 -8.95
CA GLY A 318 4.51 -12.68 -10.33
C GLY A 318 4.63 -14.15 -10.67
N LEU A 319 3.99 -14.49 -11.78
CA LEU A 319 3.87 -15.85 -12.28
C LEU A 319 5.10 -16.22 -13.13
N ASP A 320 5.59 -17.44 -12.94
CA ASP A 320 6.62 -18.00 -13.79
C ASP A 320 6.11 -18.15 -15.23
N PRO A 321 6.85 -17.68 -16.26
CA PRO A 321 6.41 -17.73 -17.65
C PRO A 321 6.12 -19.14 -18.18
N GLU A 322 6.83 -20.18 -17.68
CA GLU A 322 6.58 -21.56 -18.11
C GLU A 322 5.28 -22.10 -17.49
N VAL A 323 4.96 -21.73 -16.25
CA VAL A 323 3.70 -22.07 -15.59
C VAL A 323 2.55 -21.38 -16.32
N GLU A 324 2.67 -20.09 -16.60
CA GLU A 324 1.68 -19.32 -17.37
C GLU A 324 1.41 -19.96 -18.73
N ALA A 325 2.44 -20.30 -19.49
CA ALA A 325 2.30 -20.91 -20.80
C ALA A 325 1.57 -22.28 -20.74
N LYS A 326 1.86 -23.09 -19.74
CA LYS A 326 1.18 -24.40 -19.54
C LYS A 326 -0.31 -24.23 -19.28
N VAL A 327 -0.68 -23.30 -18.40
CA VAL A 327 -2.10 -23.05 -18.08
C VAL A 327 -2.84 -22.51 -19.29
N LEU A 328 -2.25 -21.56 -20.02
CA LEU A 328 -2.84 -21.01 -21.24
C LEU A 328 -3.03 -22.06 -22.35
N ALA A 329 -2.10 -23.00 -22.52
CA ALA A 329 -2.20 -24.08 -23.47
C ALA A 329 -3.35 -25.06 -23.09
N ALA A 330 -3.43 -25.48 -21.82
CA ALA A 330 -4.48 -26.36 -21.32
C ALA A 330 -5.89 -25.74 -21.47
N SER A 331 -6.00 -24.43 -21.23
CA SER A 331 -7.28 -23.71 -21.39
C SER A 331 -7.71 -23.60 -22.86
N ALA A 332 -6.78 -23.56 -23.81
CA ALA A 332 -7.09 -23.53 -25.24
C ALA A 332 -7.58 -24.87 -25.78
N GLU A 333 -7.12 -25.99 -25.22
CA GLU A 333 -7.53 -27.35 -25.62
C GLU A 333 -8.89 -27.75 -25.05
N GLY A 334 -9.33 -27.14 -23.94
CA GLY A 334 -10.60 -27.42 -23.24
C GLY A 334 -11.84 -26.71 -23.81
N VAL A 335 -11.71 -25.84 -24.81
CA VAL A 335 -12.87 -25.20 -25.48
C VAL A 335 -13.40 -26.15 -26.56
N PRO A 336 -14.59 -26.80 -26.39
CA PRO A 336 -15.20 -27.61 -27.46
C PRO A 336 -15.45 -26.67 -28.65
N GLY A 337 -14.84 -26.99 -29.77
CA GLY A 337 -15.01 -26.22 -31.00
C GLY A 337 -16.49 -26.04 -31.34
N THR A 338 -16.94 -24.79 -31.33
CA THR A 338 -18.16 -24.41 -32.05
C THR A 338 -17.82 -24.57 -33.55
N THR A 339 -18.17 -25.73 -34.10
CA THR A 339 -18.19 -25.95 -35.53
C THR A 339 -19.24 -25.02 -36.15
N PRO A 340 -18.95 -24.42 -37.32
CA PRO A 340 -19.78 -23.41 -37.99
C PRO A 340 -21.14 -23.89 -38.42
#